data_3c36493433eaf218d5d0829baf1535fe
#
_entry.id   3c36493433eaf218d5d0829baf1535fe
#
_cell.length_a   1.000
_cell.length_b   1.000
_cell.length_c   1.000
_cell.angle_alpha   90.00
_cell.angle_beta   90.00
_cell.angle_gamma   90.00
#
_symmetry.space_group_name_H-M   'P 1'
#
loop_
_entity.id
_entity.type
_entity.pdbx_description
1 polymer ?
#
loop_
_entity_poly.entity_id
_entity_poly.type
_entity_poly.pdbx_seq_one_letter_code
_entity_poly.pdbx_strand_id
1 'polypeptide(L)'
;FEINSQQVAGKISDFITHRLKNYKPIVETIPARRQDGKFSTNNPDILSPLLDSDYIFLGPGSPSYAVKHLANSIAWEMITARHRLGACLSFSSSGAIAIGENALPVYEIYKVGMDPKWMPGLDLLGNFGLRIACVTHWNNTEGGANIDTSRCYMGQSRMDQLVSSIQPEINILGIDEHTALMIDLTQKTCSVVGKGSITIINSNGTTTFQTGGN
;
A
#
# COMPACT_ATOMS: atom_id res chain seq x y z
N PHE A 1 0.25 -14.74 9.38
CA PHE A 1 -0.01 -14.10 8.06
C PHE A 1 -0.23 -15.12 6.94
N GLU A 2 0.49 -16.23 6.91
CA GLU A 2 0.37 -17.22 5.83
C GLU A 2 -0.90 -18.08 5.91
N ILE A 3 -1.41 -18.34 7.12
CA ILE A 3 -2.53 -19.30 7.36
C ILE A 3 -3.83 -18.87 6.66
N ASN A 4 -4.12 -17.55 6.63
CA ASN A 4 -5.36 -17.03 6.08
C ASN A 4 -5.19 -16.34 4.70
N SER A 5 -3.98 -16.31 4.15
CA SER A 5 -3.70 -15.55 2.92
C SER A 5 -4.54 -16.01 1.72
N GLN A 6 -4.72 -17.33 1.56
CA GLN A 6 -5.53 -17.89 0.49
C GLN A 6 -7.02 -17.53 0.62
N GLN A 7 -7.54 -17.56 1.86
CA GLN A 7 -8.94 -17.18 2.12
C GLN A 7 -9.17 -15.68 1.86
N VAL A 8 -8.23 -14.83 2.28
CA VAL A 8 -8.30 -13.38 2.05
C VAL A 8 -8.23 -13.09 0.55
N ALA A 9 -7.29 -13.71 -0.17
CA ALA A 9 -7.16 -13.55 -1.60
C ALA A 9 -8.42 -14.01 -2.35
N GLY A 10 -9.03 -15.14 -1.95
CA GLY A 10 -10.30 -15.62 -2.51
C GLY A 10 -11.43 -14.61 -2.33
N LYS A 11 -11.61 -14.05 -1.13
CA LYS A 11 -12.63 -13.01 -0.88
C LYS A 11 -12.42 -11.76 -1.73
N ILE A 12 -11.16 -11.35 -1.94
CA ILE A 12 -10.83 -10.21 -2.79
C ILE A 12 -11.13 -10.53 -4.26
N SER A 13 -10.75 -11.72 -4.73
CA SER A 13 -11.06 -12.18 -6.09
C SER A 13 -12.56 -12.19 -6.35
N ASP A 14 -13.34 -12.75 -5.43
CA ASP A 14 -14.80 -12.77 -5.52
C ASP A 14 -15.40 -11.35 -5.54
N PHE A 15 -14.88 -10.47 -4.70
CA PHE A 15 -15.30 -9.07 -4.64
C PHE A 15 -15.03 -8.36 -5.98
N ILE A 16 -13.82 -8.48 -6.54
CA ILE A 16 -13.45 -7.85 -7.82
C ILE A 16 -14.33 -8.41 -8.94
N THR A 17 -14.45 -9.74 -9.03
CA THR A 17 -15.27 -10.41 -10.04
C THR A 17 -16.72 -9.94 -9.99
N HIS A 18 -17.29 -9.84 -8.78
CA HIS A 18 -18.69 -9.41 -8.61
C HIS A 18 -18.88 -7.92 -8.93
N ARG A 19 -17.98 -7.05 -8.45
CA ARG A 19 -18.08 -5.60 -8.64
C ARG A 19 -17.81 -5.16 -10.07
N LEU A 20 -16.90 -5.85 -10.75
CA LEU A 20 -16.51 -5.55 -12.12
C LEU A 20 -17.17 -6.47 -13.16
N LYS A 21 -18.25 -7.19 -12.81
CA LYS A 21 -18.92 -8.17 -13.68
C LYS A 21 -19.27 -7.64 -15.08
N ASN A 22 -19.56 -6.33 -15.20
CA ASN A 22 -19.88 -5.71 -16.48
C ASN A 22 -18.68 -5.65 -17.43
N TYR A 23 -17.46 -5.70 -16.90
CA TYR A 23 -16.22 -5.75 -17.66
C TYR A 23 -15.72 -7.18 -17.92
N LYS A 24 -16.42 -8.19 -17.39
CA LYS A 24 -16.08 -9.62 -17.52
C LYS A 24 -14.61 -9.90 -17.14
N PRO A 25 -14.14 -9.49 -15.96
CA PRO A 25 -12.74 -9.64 -15.59
C PRO A 25 -12.35 -11.12 -15.46
N ILE A 26 -11.15 -11.43 -15.91
CA ILE A 26 -10.48 -12.69 -15.57
C ILE A 26 -9.61 -12.40 -14.36
N VAL A 27 -9.95 -12.98 -13.21
CA VAL A 27 -9.24 -12.69 -11.94
C VAL A 27 -8.44 -13.93 -11.53
N GLU A 28 -7.15 -13.77 -11.49
CA GLU A 28 -6.22 -14.80 -11.03
C GLU A 28 -5.57 -14.40 -9.72
N THR A 29 -5.39 -15.38 -8.83
CA THR A 29 -4.70 -15.18 -7.55
C THR A 29 -3.31 -15.77 -7.62
N ILE A 30 -2.29 -14.94 -7.43
CA ILE A 30 -0.90 -15.40 -7.36
C ILE A 30 -0.61 -15.85 -5.94
N PRO A 31 -0.27 -17.14 -5.71
CA PRO A 31 -0.10 -17.68 -4.36
C PRO A 31 1.27 -17.36 -3.75
N ALA A 32 2.05 -16.45 -4.32
CA ALA A 32 3.35 -16.05 -3.81
C ALA A 32 3.25 -15.44 -2.41
N ARG A 33 4.08 -15.90 -1.47
CA ARG A 33 3.97 -15.54 -0.04
C ARG A 33 5.30 -15.15 0.59
N ARG A 34 6.42 -15.67 0.10
CA ARG A 34 7.77 -15.48 0.64
C ARG A 34 8.81 -15.67 -0.44
N GLN A 35 10.06 -15.36 -0.16
CA GLN A 35 11.13 -15.42 -1.17
C GLN A 35 11.63 -16.84 -1.49
N ASP A 36 11.25 -17.83 -0.70
CA ASP A 36 11.70 -19.21 -0.84
C ASP A 36 10.54 -20.23 -0.91
N GLY A 37 10.86 -21.47 -1.29
CA GLY A 37 9.92 -22.59 -1.33
C GLY A 37 8.92 -22.55 -2.50
N LYS A 38 7.91 -23.42 -2.44
CA LYS A 38 6.94 -23.63 -3.51
C LYS A 38 6.17 -22.34 -3.89
N PHE A 39 5.85 -21.51 -2.92
CA PHE A 39 5.12 -20.26 -3.10
C PHE A 39 6.04 -19.02 -3.05
N SER A 40 7.19 -19.17 -3.72
CA SER A 40 8.21 -18.12 -3.73
C SER A 40 7.83 -16.96 -4.64
N THR A 41 8.10 -15.73 -4.18
CA THR A 41 8.08 -14.52 -5.02
C THR A 41 9.17 -14.52 -6.10
N ASN A 42 10.03 -15.56 -6.10
CA ASN A 42 11.07 -15.81 -7.12
C ASN A 42 10.75 -17.06 -7.99
N ASN A 43 9.56 -17.63 -7.87
CA ASN A 43 9.18 -18.79 -8.69
C ASN A 43 8.40 -18.34 -9.93
N PRO A 44 9.01 -18.35 -11.13
CA PRO A 44 8.37 -17.87 -12.35
C PRO A 44 7.12 -18.65 -12.73
N ASP A 45 7.03 -19.94 -12.37
CA ASP A 45 5.87 -20.79 -12.74
C ASP A 45 4.56 -20.27 -12.13
N ILE A 46 4.60 -19.81 -10.87
CA ILE A 46 3.41 -19.26 -10.20
C ILE A 46 3.20 -17.76 -10.48
N LEU A 47 4.20 -17.09 -11.05
CA LEU A 47 4.16 -15.66 -11.38
C LEU A 47 3.71 -15.41 -12.84
N SER A 48 3.58 -16.48 -13.65
CA SER A 48 3.20 -16.34 -15.07
C SER A 48 1.96 -15.49 -15.33
N PRO A 49 0.90 -15.45 -14.47
CA PRO A 49 -0.25 -14.58 -14.70
C PRO A 49 0.11 -13.07 -14.69
N LEU A 50 1.23 -12.69 -14.07
CA LEU A 50 1.67 -11.27 -14.11
C LEU A 50 2.04 -10.82 -15.53
N LEU A 51 2.46 -11.72 -16.41
CA LEU A 51 2.94 -11.36 -17.75
C LEU A 51 1.87 -10.71 -18.62
N ASP A 52 0.61 -11.10 -18.44
CA ASP A 52 -0.51 -10.64 -19.25
C ASP A 52 -1.53 -9.79 -18.45
N SER A 53 -1.20 -9.44 -17.20
CA SER A 53 -2.12 -8.67 -16.35
C SER A 53 -2.21 -7.21 -16.79
N ASP A 54 -3.43 -6.70 -16.99
CA ASP A 54 -3.72 -5.28 -17.22
C ASP A 54 -3.97 -4.51 -15.92
N TYR A 55 -4.28 -5.23 -14.85
CA TYR A 55 -4.55 -4.69 -13.53
C TYR A 55 -3.96 -5.62 -12.46
N ILE A 56 -3.16 -5.07 -11.57
CA ILE A 56 -2.51 -5.81 -10.48
C ILE A 56 -2.91 -5.19 -9.15
N PHE A 57 -3.46 -6.02 -8.27
CA PHE A 57 -3.87 -5.61 -6.92
C PHE A 57 -2.96 -6.25 -5.85
N LEU A 58 -2.36 -5.41 -5.02
CA LEU A 58 -1.64 -5.82 -3.81
C LEU A 58 -2.44 -5.40 -2.57
N GLY A 59 -2.91 -6.38 -1.83
CA GLY A 59 -3.91 -6.23 -0.79
C GLY A 59 -3.37 -6.06 0.63
N PRO A 60 -4.28 -6.18 1.62
CA PRO A 60 -3.97 -5.99 3.02
C PRO A 60 -3.08 -7.09 3.61
N GLY A 61 -2.41 -6.76 4.71
CA GLY A 61 -1.55 -7.69 5.45
C GLY A 61 -0.59 -6.96 6.40
N SER A 62 0.69 -7.34 6.39
CA SER A 62 1.75 -6.65 7.12
C SER A 62 2.64 -5.90 6.14
N PRO A 63 2.87 -4.59 6.32
CA PRO A 63 3.76 -3.82 5.45
C PRO A 63 5.19 -4.35 5.47
N SER A 64 5.73 -4.63 6.64
CA SER A 64 7.07 -5.17 6.82
C SER A 64 7.24 -6.55 6.17
N TYR A 65 6.20 -7.39 6.25
CA TYR A 65 6.19 -8.69 5.58
C TYR A 65 6.15 -8.52 4.05
N ALA A 66 5.32 -7.61 3.53
CA ALA A 66 5.25 -7.32 2.11
C ALA A 66 6.60 -6.82 1.57
N VAL A 67 7.23 -5.85 2.23
CA VAL A 67 8.56 -5.35 1.85
C VAL A 67 9.58 -6.48 1.89
N LYS A 68 9.65 -7.23 3.00
CA LYS A 68 10.62 -8.33 3.18
C LYS A 68 10.59 -9.34 2.02
N HIS A 69 9.41 -9.64 1.51
CA HIS A 69 9.23 -10.72 0.53
C HIS A 69 9.09 -10.26 -0.92
N LEU A 70 8.82 -8.98 -1.14
CA LEU A 70 8.77 -8.39 -2.49
C LEU A 70 10.08 -7.68 -2.87
N ALA A 71 10.78 -7.06 -1.94
CA ALA A 71 12.03 -6.36 -2.25
C ALA A 71 13.03 -7.31 -2.93
N ASN A 72 13.59 -6.87 -4.06
CA ASN A 72 14.56 -7.63 -4.85
C ASN A 72 14.05 -9.02 -5.31
N SER A 73 12.74 -9.16 -5.54
CA SER A 73 12.14 -10.41 -6.02
C SER A 73 11.73 -10.30 -7.49
N ILE A 74 11.68 -11.45 -8.17
CA ILE A 74 11.16 -11.56 -9.55
C ILE A 74 9.72 -11.03 -9.62
N ALA A 75 8.87 -11.32 -8.62
CA ALA A 75 7.52 -10.80 -8.57
C ALA A 75 7.48 -9.27 -8.62
N TRP A 76 8.34 -8.59 -7.85
CA TRP A 76 8.37 -7.13 -7.83
C TRP A 76 8.89 -6.54 -9.14
N GLU A 77 9.90 -7.16 -9.73
CA GLU A 77 10.41 -6.79 -11.06
C GLU A 77 9.32 -6.93 -12.14
N MET A 78 8.56 -8.03 -12.13
CA MET A 78 7.45 -8.24 -13.06
C MET A 78 6.32 -7.23 -12.86
N ILE A 79 5.91 -6.94 -11.62
CA ILE A 79 4.89 -5.93 -11.29
C ILE A 79 5.30 -4.56 -11.83
N THR A 80 6.53 -4.14 -11.56
CA THR A 80 7.05 -2.83 -12.01
C THR A 80 7.22 -2.78 -13.52
N ALA A 81 7.65 -3.87 -14.15
CA ALA A 81 7.74 -3.98 -15.61
C ALA A 81 6.35 -3.89 -16.26
N ARG A 82 5.36 -4.60 -15.75
CA ARG A 82 3.97 -4.53 -16.23
C ARG A 82 3.40 -3.12 -16.13
N HIS A 83 3.68 -2.44 -15.03
CA HIS A 83 3.25 -1.04 -14.87
C HIS A 83 3.86 -0.14 -15.96
N ARG A 84 5.14 -0.28 -16.24
CA ARG A 84 5.81 0.47 -17.34
C ARG A 84 5.22 0.14 -18.71
N LEU A 85 4.64 -1.05 -18.89
CA LEU A 85 3.94 -1.47 -20.10
C LEU A 85 2.44 -1.07 -20.13
N GLY A 86 1.97 -0.34 -19.12
CA GLY A 86 0.61 0.22 -19.08
C GLY A 86 -0.36 -0.48 -18.14
N ALA A 87 0.04 -1.50 -17.40
CA ALA A 87 -0.82 -2.11 -16.40
C ALA A 87 -1.13 -1.12 -15.26
N CYS A 88 -2.38 -1.11 -14.81
CA CYS A 88 -2.80 -0.34 -13.64
C CYS A 88 -2.41 -1.09 -12.37
N LEU A 89 -1.81 -0.38 -11.41
CA LEU A 89 -1.49 -0.92 -10.09
C LEU A 89 -2.46 -0.37 -9.05
N SER A 90 -2.94 -1.21 -8.17
CA SER A 90 -3.78 -0.84 -7.03
C SER A 90 -3.24 -1.43 -5.75
N PHE A 91 -3.12 -0.60 -4.73
CA PHE A 91 -2.55 -0.97 -3.44
C PHE A 91 -3.53 -0.64 -2.33
N SER A 92 -3.74 -1.59 -1.43
CA SER A 92 -4.66 -1.41 -0.30
C SER A 92 -3.96 -1.67 1.02
N SER A 93 -4.21 -0.80 2.01
CA SER A 93 -3.71 -0.96 3.38
C SER A 93 -2.18 -1.19 3.41
N SER A 94 -1.73 -2.35 3.86
CA SER A 94 -0.31 -2.69 3.93
C SER A 94 0.41 -2.63 2.58
N GLY A 95 -0.27 -2.96 1.49
CA GLY A 95 0.29 -2.82 0.14
C GLY A 95 0.62 -1.37 -0.19
N ALA A 96 -0.29 -0.43 0.14
CA ALA A 96 -0.04 1.00 -0.07
C ALA A 96 1.07 1.54 0.84
N ILE A 97 1.20 1.04 2.07
CA ILE A 97 2.30 1.40 2.96
C ILE A 97 3.64 0.88 2.43
N ALA A 98 3.65 -0.35 1.92
CA ALA A 98 4.88 -1.02 1.47
C ALA A 98 5.52 -0.35 0.23
N ILE A 99 4.73 0.28 -0.65
CA ILE A 99 5.25 0.88 -1.89
C ILE A 99 5.94 2.22 -1.72
N GLY A 100 5.87 2.84 -0.55
CA GLY A 100 6.59 4.08 -0.26
C GLY A 100 8.11 3.91 -0.26
N GLU A 101 8.85 5.01 -0.32
CA GLU A 101 10.29 5.02 -0.07
C GLU A 101 10.57 4.57 1.38
N ASN A 102 9.75 5.07 2.30
CA ASN A 102 9.71 4.59 3.68
C ASN A 102 8.39 3.90 3.97
N ALA A 103 8.44 2.76 4.61
CA ALA A 103 7.30 1.98 5.05
C ALA A 103 7.16 2.00 6.57
N LEU A 104 5.91 1.98 7.06
CA LEU A 104 5.59 1.93 8.48
C LEU A 104 5.45 0.48 8.94
N PRO A 105 6.28 -0.04 9.85
CA PRO A 105 6.16 -1.39 10.41
C PRO A 105 5.05 -1.42 11.49
N VAL A 106 3.80 -1.34 11.05
CA VAL A 106 2.63 -1.11 11.91
C VAL A 106 2.51 -2.14 13.04
N TYR A 107 2.63 -3.42 12.72
CA TYR A 107 2.41 -4.47 13.72
C TYR A 107 3.53 -4.56 14.74
N GLU A 108 4.76 -4.27 14.33
CA GLU A 108 5.92 -4.26 15.21
C GLU A 108 5.79 -3.12 16.23
N ILE A 109 5.29 -1.96 15.82
CA ILE A 109 5.07 -0.82 16.72
C ILE A 109 3.81 -1.07 17.56
N TYR A 110 2.66 -1.32 16.91
CA TYR A 110 1.37 -1.34 17.60
C TYR A 110 1.13 -2.59 18.44
N LYS A 111 1.52 -3.79 17.94
CA LYS A 111 1.26 -5.07 18.63
C LYS A 111 2.43 -5.57 19.45
N VAL A 112 3.66 -5.31 19.02
CA VAL A 112 4.86 -5.79 19.70
C VAL A 112 5.41 -4.74 20.68
N GLY A 113 5.06 -3.47 20.48
CA GLY A 113 5.50 -2.37 21.35
C GLY A 113 6.88 -1.85 21.02
N MET A 114 7.33 -2.00 19.77
CA MET A 114 8.57 -1.37 19.32
C MET A 114 8.42 0.16 19.27
N ASP A 115 9.51 0.87 19.44
CA ASP A 115 9.56 2.31 19.27
C ASP A 115 9.17 2.70 17.84
N PRO A 116 8.46 3.85 17.66
CA PRO A 116 8.11 4.36 16.35
C PRO A 116 9.34 4.61 15.47
N LYS A 117 9.39 3.95 14.32
CA LYS A 117 10.47 4.11 13.34
C LYS A 117 10.00 3.76 11.94
N TRP A 118 10.60 4.38 10.96
CA TRP A 118 10.46 3.98 9.57
C TRP A 118 11.40 2.84 9.21
N MET A 119 11.05 2.09 8.19
CA MET A 119 11.90 1.12 7.53
C MET A 119 11.95 1.42 6.03
N PRO A 120 12.99 0.96 5.29
CA PRO A 120 12.97 1.06 3.83
C PRO A 120 11.73 0.37 3.26
N GLY A 121 11.07 1.01 2.27
CA GLY A 121 9.96 0.46 1.52
C GLY A 121 10.38 -0.10 0.17
N LEU A 122 9.42 -0.32 -0.71
CA LEU A 122 9.65 -0.81 -2.09
C LEU A 122 9.95 0.31 -3.08
N ASP A 123 9.77 1.55 -2.68
CA ASP A 123 10.08 2.78 -3.42
C ASP A 123 9.58 2.78 -4.88
N LEU A 124 8.31 2.39 -5.07
CA LEU A 124 7.71 2.34 -6.41
C LEU A 124 7.72 3.70 -7.09
N LEU A 125 7.38 4.74 -6.35
CA LEU A 125 7.16 6.08 -6.89
C LEU A 125 8.44 6.92 -7.00
N GLY A 126 9.54 6.50 -6.36
CA GLY A 126 10.85 7.15 -6.48
C GLY A 126 11.37 7.18 -7.92
N ASN A 127 11.07 6.15 -8.71
CA ASN A 127 11.40 6.12 -10.14
C ASN A 127 10.71 7.24 -10.96
N PHE A 128 9.68 7.88 -10.39
CA PHE A 128 8.94 8.99 -11.00
C PHE A 128 9.24 10.33 -10.29
N GLY A 129 10.23 10.36 -9.42
CA GLY A 129 10.63 11.54 -8.65
C GLY A 129 9.71 11.87 -7.46
N LEU A 130 8.85 10.93 -7.05
CA LEU A 130 7.91 11.11 -5.94
C LEU A 130 8.42 10.37 -4.70
N ARG A 131 9.04 11.10 -3.77
CA ARG A 131 9.53 10.57 -2.49
C ARG A 131 8.39 10.58 -1.47
N ILE A 132 7.82 9.41 -1.20
CA ILE A 132 6.57 9.28 -0.43
C ILE A 132 6.69 8.17 0.63
N ALA A 133 6.12 8.42 1.81
CA ALA A 133 5.79 7.44 2.83
C ALA A 133 4.27 7.39 2.98
N CYS A 134 3.62 6.29 2.60
CA CYS A 134 2.17 6.15 2.72
C CYS A 134 1.76 5.69 4.12
N VAL A 135 0.70 6.29 4.67
CA VAL A 135 0.04 5.88 5.91
C VAL A 135 -1.45 5.75 5.65
N THR A 136 -1.95 4.54 5.55
CA THR A 136 -3.39 4.24 5.38
C THR A 136 -4.12 4.28 6.72
N HIS A 137 -5.46 4.10 6.70
CA HIS A 137 -6.27 4.17 7.91
C HIS A 137 -6.03 5.45 8.71
N TRP A 138 -5.90 6.57 8.00
CA TRP A 138 -5.48 7.84 8.60
C TRP A 138 -6.49 8.34 9.63
N ASN A 139 -7.77 8.21 9.33
CA ASN A 139 -8.90 8.60 10.19
C ASN A 139 -9.49 7.44 11.00
N ASN A 140 -8.75 6.34 11.22
CA ASN A 140 -9.27 5.19 11.96
C ASN A 140 -9.72 5.56 13.38
N THR A 141 -10.87 5.06 13.79
CA THR A 141 -11.49 5.31 15.10
C THR A 141 -11.91 4.04 15.85
N GLU A 142 -11.38 2.88 15.47
CA GLU A 142 -11.72 1.59 16.08
C GLU A 142 -11.44 1.52 17.58
N GLY A 143 -10.48 2.32 18.08
CA GLY A 143 -10.16 2.43 19.51
C GLY A 143 -11.21 3.13 20.35
N GLY A 144 -12.21 3.73 19.73
CA GLY A 144 -13.26 4.48 20.41
C GLY A 144 -12.74 5.72 21.15
N ALA A 145 -13.33 6.03 22.29
CA ALA A 145 -12.95 7.20 23.10
C ALA A 145 -11.67 7.00 23.96
N ASN A 146 -11.23 5.75 24.10
CA ASN A 146 -10.17 5.42 25.07
C ASN A 146 -8.79 5.26 24.43
N ILE A 147 -8.71 4.91 23.15
CA ILE A 147 -7.46 4.61 22.46
C ILE A 147 -7.46 5.31 21.11
N ASP A 148 -6.49 6.19 20.89
CA ASP A 148 -6.28 6.81 19.57
C ASP A 148 -5.67 5.81 18.60
N THR A 149 -6.50 5.28 17.69
CA THR A 149 -6.10 4.36 16.62
C THR A 149 -5.95 5.03 15.26
N SER A 150 -6.05 6.36 15.21
CA SER A 150 -5.80 7.11 13.98
C SER A 150 -4.39 6.88 13.44
N ARG A 151 -4.16 7.27 12.18
CA ARG A 151 -2.86 7.18 11.53
C ARG A 151 -2.28 5.76 11.55
N CYS A 152 -3.13 4.82 11.10
CA CYS A 152 -2.77 3.40 11.07
C CYS A 152 -2.39 2.83 12.45
N TYR A 153 -3.21 3.08 13.45
CA TYR A 153 -3.02 2.64 14.85
C TYR A 153 -1.84 3.28 15.60
N MET A 154 -1.19 4.28 15.00
CA MET A 154 -0.11 4.99 15.67
C MET A 154 -0.63 5.98 16.71
N GLY A 155 -1.78 6.60 16.45
CA GLY A 155 -2.26 7.77 17.18
C GLY A 155 -1.40 9.01 16.91
N GLN A 156 -1.80 10.15 17.48
CA GLN A 156 -1.10 11.42 17.25
C GLN A 156 0.34 11.39 17.77
N SER A 157 0.54 10.94 19.01
CA SER A 157 1.85 11.02 19.67
C SER A 157 2.96 10.23 18.96
N ARG A 158 2.68 9.00 18.52
CA ARG A 158 3.67 8.21 17.76
C ARG A 158 3.87 8.77 16.35
N MET A 159 2.79 9.29 15.74
CA MET A 159 2.91 9.92 14.43
C MET A 159 3.78 11.19 14.48
N ASP A 160 3.69 11.99 15.52
CA ASP A 160 4.56 13.18 15.69
C ASP A 160 6.04 12.79 15.77
N GLN A 161 6.36 11.68 16.45
CA GLN A 161 7.71 11.12 16.48
C GLN A 161 8.17 10.67 15.09
N LEU A 162 7.29 9.97 14.34
CA LEU A 162 7.56 9.51 12.98
C LEU A 162 7.77 10.69 12.03
N VAL A 163 6.95 11.72 12.11
CA VAL A 163 7.10 12.97 11.32
C VAL A 163 8.44 13.63 11.61
N SER A 164 8.84 13.69 12.88
CA SER A 164 10.12 14.31 13.28
C SER A 164 11.35 13.51 12.87
N SER A 165 11.19 12.21 12.60
CA SER A 165 12.30 11.31 12.28
C SER A 165 12.47 11.04 10.79
N ILE A 166 11.51 11.43 9.94
CA ILE A 166 11.58 11.22 8.49
C ILE A 166 12.46 12.31 7.84
N GLN A 167 13.11 11.94 6.72
CA GLN A 167 13.88 12.90 5.93
C GLN A 167 12.95 14.01 5.40
N PRO A 168 13.35 15.30 5.44
CA PRO A 168 12.47 16.42 5.08
C PRO A 168 12.01 16.43 3.62
N GLU A 169 12.71 15.73 2.74
CA GLU A 169 12.36 15.58 1.33
C GLU A 169 11.26 14.53 1.08
N ILE A 170 10.93 13.70 2.07
CA ILE A 170 9.91 12.66 1.95
C ILE A 170 8.58 13.21 2.42
N ASN A 171 7.57 13.13 1.55
CA ASN A 171 6.22 13.52 1.88
C ASN A 171 5.48 12.36 2.55
N ILE A 172 4.88 12.57 3.70
CA ILE A 172 3.97 11.61 4.32
C ILE A 172 2.59 11.79 3.69
N LEU A 173 2.07 10.70 3.12
CA LEU A 173 0.76 10.65 2.47
C LEU A 173 -0.22 9.88 3.35
N GLY A 174 -1.04 10.59 4.12
CA GLY A 174 -2.12 10.04 4.92
C GLY A 174 -3.36 9.77 4.06
N ILE A 175 -3.88 8.54 4.08
CA ILE A 175 -5.05 8.13 3.30
C ILE A 175 -6.15 7.68 4.26
N ASP A 176 -7.29 8.37 4.23
CA ASP A 176 -8.47 8.02 5.03
C ASP A 176 -9.05 6.66 4.63
N GLU A 177 -9.78 6.03 5.53
CA GLU A 177 -10.57 4.82 5.23
C GLU A 177 -11.64 5.12 4.17
N HIS A 178 -11.97 4.14 3.34
CA HIS A 178 -12.91 4.27 2.22
C HIS A 178 -12.53 5.36 1.21
N THR A 179 -11.23 5.66 1.09
CA THR A 179 -10.68 6.70 0.23
C THR A 179 -9.52 6.15 -0.57
N ALA A 180 -9.35 6.63 -1.79
CA ALA A 180 -8.20 6.32 -2.63
C ALA A 180 -7.63 7.59 -3.27
N LEU A 181 -6.30 7.59 -3.45
CA LEU A 181 -5.59 8.52 -4.31
C LEU A 181 -5.34 7.82 -5.65
N MET A 182 -5.89 8.37 -6.72
CA MET A 182 -5.59 7.96 -8.08
C MET A 182 -4.46 8.84 -8.61
N ILE A 183 -3.38 8.23 -9.08
CA ILE A 183 -2.22 8.92 -9.64
C ILE A 183 -2.12 8.55 -11.13
N ASP A 184 -2.28 9.53 -12.00
CA ASP A 184 -2.02 9.38 -13.43
C ASP A 184 -0.64 9.97 -13.75
N LEU A 185 0.34 9.09 -13.93
CA LEU A 185 1.72 9.46 -14.19
C LEU A 185 1.91 10.06 -15.60
N THR A 186 1.04 9.70 -16.54
CA THR A 186 1.08 10.22 -17.92
C THR A 186 0.61 11.66 -17.97
N GLN A 187 -0.55 11.93 -17.35
CA GLN A 187 -1.14 13.26 -17.28
C GLN A 187 -0.56 14.11 -16.15
N LYS A 188 0.21 13.51 -15.24
CA LYS A 188 0.79 14.15 -14.03
C LYS A 188 -0.31 14.77 -13.16
N THR A 189 -1.41 14.03 -12.97
CA THR A 189 -2.54 14.46 -12.14
C THR A 189 -2.80 13.47 -11.03
N CYS A 190 -3.36 13.98 -9.93
CA CYS A 190 -3.84 13.18 -8.81
C CYS A 190 -5.33 13.50 -8.56
N SER A 191 -6.11 12.49 -8.21
CA SER A 191 -7.53 12.67 -7.87
C SER A 191 -7.88 11.91 -6.61
N VAL A 192 -8.60 12.55 -5.71
CA VAL A 192 -9.09 11.93 -4.48
C VAL A 192 -10.50 11.40 -4.73
N VAL A 193 -10.70 10.10 -4.49
CA VAL A 193 -12.00 9.43 -4.66
C VAL A 193 -12.39 8.66 -3.40
N GLY A 194 -13.69 8.58 -3.13
CA GLY A 194 -14.21 7.86 -1.95
C GLY A 194 -14.97 8.75 -1.00
N LYS A 195 -14.80 8.57 0.32
CA LYS A 195 -15.61 9.25 1.34
C LYS A 195 -14.83 10.24 2.20
N GLY A 196 -13.53 10.11 2.27
CA GLY A 196 -12.67 10.90 3.15
C GLY A 196 -11.73 11.80 2.36
N SER A 197 -10.54 11.97 2.90
CA SER A 197 -9.53 12.89 2.42
C SER A 197 -8.15 12.23 2.28
N ILE A 198 -7.27 12.95 1.63
CA ILE A 198 -5.83 12.69 1.59
C ILE A 198 -5.14 13.83 2.32
N THR A 199 -4.27 13.50 3.25
CA THR A 199 -3.44 14.46 3.98
C THR A 199 -1.99 14.32 3.56
N ILE A 200 -1.37 15.41 3.15
CA ILE A 200 0.07 15.48 2.84
C ILE A 200 0.77 16.27 3.95
N ILE A 201 1.79 15.65 4.55
CA ILE A 201 2.69 16.32 5.51
C ILE A 201 4.08 16.39 4.89
N ASN A 202 4.65 17.56 4.83
CA ASN A 202 6.00 17.82 4.34
C ASN A 202 6.66 19.01 5.08
N SER A 203 7.83 19.42 4.65
CA SER A 203 8.57 20.54 5.24
C SER A 203 7.81 21.88 5.20
N ASN A 204 6.82 22.05 4.32
CA ASN A 204 6.00 23.26 4.20
C ASN A 204 4.75 23.22 5.09
N GLY A 205 4.50 22.11 5.78
CA GLY A 205 3.36 21.92 6.67
C GLY A 205 2.42 20.80 6.23
N THR A 206 1.16 20.91 6.64
CA THR A 206 0.12 19.92 6.40
C THR A 206 -0.94 20.48 5.46
N THR A 207 -1.27 19.73 4.41
CA THR A 207 -2.35 20.09 3.47
C THR A 207 -3.30 18.89 3.32
N THR A 208 -4.61 19.16 3.30
CA THR A 208 -5.65 18.11 3.14
C THR A 208 -6.47 18.38 1.89
N PHE A 209 -6.67 17.32 1.11
CA PHE A 209 -7.46 17.31 -0.12
C PHE A 209 -8.69 16.44 0.07
N GLN A 210 -9.87 17.00 -0.14
CA GLN A 210 -11.15 16.30 -0.02
C GLN A 210 -11.48 15.52 -1.29
N THR A 211 -12.39 14.55 -1.18
CA THR A 211 -12.97 13.86 -2.34
C THR A 211 -13.51 14.87 -3.36
N GLY A 212 -13.20 14.63 -4.65
CA GLY A 212 -13.54 15.55 -5.75
C GLY A 212 -12.57 16.72 -5.91
N GLY A 213 -11.56 16.85 -5.04
CA GLY A 213 -10.44 17.78 -5.24
C GLY A 213 -9.40 17.20 -6.20
N ASN A 214 -8.85 18.05 -7.05
CA ASN A 214 -7.72 17.77 -7.94
C ASN A 214 -6.49 18.47 -7.43
#